data_ae60df6d4a51d7bb3f09fea911534481
#
_entry.id   ae60df6d4a51d7bb3f09fea911534481
#
_cell.length_a   1.000
_cell.length_b   1.000
_cell.length_c   1.000
_cell.angle_alpha   90.00
_cell.angle_beta   90.00
_cell.angle_gamma   90.00
#
_symmetry.space_group_name_H-M   'P 1'
#
loop_
_entity.id
_entity.type
_entity.pdbx_description
1 polymer ?
#
loop_
_entity_poly.entity_id
_entity_poly.type
_entity_poly.pdbx_seq_one_letter_code
_entity_poly.pdbx_strand_id
1 'polypeptide(L)'
;MNIEKKNVKELLPADYNPRKDLKPGDPEYEKLKRSIEQFGYVEPVIWNKATGRVVGGHQRLKVLIDTGITEVECVVVELDEEKEKALNIALNKISGDWDKDKLALLIADLQGADFDVSLTGFEPAEIDALFKDTLKDGVKEDDFDVDAELQKPTITKPGDVWTLGRHRLVCGDATHAETYETLMGDTKANLIITDPPYNVNYEGSAGKIKNDNMASEKFYQFLLDAFTCMAQALADDGSIYVFHADTEGLNFRRAFADAGFYLSGCCIWKKQSFVLGRSPYQWQHEPVLYGWKKKGKHQWYTGRKESTIWEFDKPKKNGDHPTMKPIPLLAYPIMNSSMSNAIVLDPFGGSGSTLIACEQTDRVCRTIELDEKFCDVIVKRYIEQVGSADGVSVQRDGLTYRYDEVDLESSMA
;
A
#
# COMPACT_ATOMS: atom_id res chain seq x y z
N MET A 1 39.43 6.34 6.00
CA MET A 1 38.56 7.52 5.87
C MET A 1 39.28 8.46 4.89
N ASN A 2 38.64 8.78 3.78
CA ASN A 2 39.22 9.70 2.80
C ASN A 2 38.76 11.12 3.12
N ILE A 3 39.70 12.04 3.40
CA ILE A 3 39.40 13.45 3.70
C ILE A 3 40.04 14.29 2.62
N GLU A 4 39.25 15.15 1.99
CA GLU A 4 39.69 16.09 0.97
C GLU A 4 39.25 17.50 1.31
N LYS A 5 40.09 18.47 0.98
CA LYS A 5 39.74 19.88 1.08
C LYS A 5 38.98 20.32 -0.16
N LYS A 6 37.79 20.89 0.03
CA LYS A 6 36.89 21.31 -1.05
C LYS A 6 36.49 22.76 -0.92
N ASN A 7 36.33 23.43 -2.06
CA ASN A 7 35.73 24.74 -2.09
C ASN A 7 34.24 24.62 -1.78
N VAL A 8 33.72 25.47 -0.89
CA VAL A 8 32.30 25.42 -0.48
C VAL A 8 31.33 25.58 -1.64
N LYS A 9 31.75 26.21 -2.76
CA LYS A 9 30.94 26.35 -3.97
C LYS A 9 30.80 25.06 -4.79
N GLU A 10 31.65 24.07 -4.53
CA GLU A 10 31.58 22.75 -5.18
C GLU A 10 30.66 21.79 -4.45
N LEU A 11 30.23 22.14 -3.24
CA LEU A 11 29.42 21.30 -2.36
C LEU A 11 27.94 21.57 -2.59
N LEU A 12 27.31 20.75 -3.42
CA LEU A 12 25.89 20.91 -3.75
C LEU A 12 25.02 20.46 -2.55
N PRO A 13 24.06 21.26 -2.10
CA PRO A 13 23.09 20.80 -1.10
C PRO A 13 22.24 19.66 -1.68
N ALA A 14 21.83 18.73 -0.82
CA ALA A 14 20.87 17.69 -1.22
C ALA A 14 19.45 18.23 -1.05
N ASP A 15 18.73 18.39 -2.15
CA ASP A 15 17.36 18.94 -2.16
C ASP A 15 16.38 18.04 -1.39
N TYR A 16 16.64 16.74 -1.35
CA TYR A 16 15.86 15.74 -0.63
C TYR A 16 16.16 15.72 0.89
N ASN A 17 17.12 16.51 1.40
CA ASN A 17 17.48 16.49 2.83
C ASN A 17 16.23 16.76 3.70
N PRO A 18 15.81 15.81 4.57
CA PRO A 18 14.55 15.93 5.32
C PRO A 18 14.68 16.76 6.60
N ARG A 19 15.82 17.39 6.82
CA ARG A 19 16.03 18.30 7.95
C ARG A 19 15.41 19.67 7.72
N LYS A 20 14.85 20.23 8.79
CA LYS A 20 14.45 21.66 8.80
C LYS A 20 15.67 22.53 8.51
N ASP A 21 15.51 23.45 7.58
CA ASP A 21 16.56 24.40 7.23
C ASP A 21 16.64 25.52 8.28
N LEU A 22 17.77 25.55 9.00
CA LEU A 22 18.01 26.59 10.02
C LEU A 22 18.37 27.92 9.36
N LYS A 23 17.89 29.00 9.94
CA LYS A 23 18.17 30.37 9.48
C LYS A 23 18.93 31.18 10.56
N PRO A 24 19.76 32.16 10.15
CA PRO A 24 20.34 33.11 11.11
C PRO A 24 19.24 33.72 12.00
N GLY A 25 19.44 33.64 13.32
CA GLY A 25 18.46 34.07 14.32
C GLY A 25 17.65 32.93 14.95
N ASP A 26 17.62 31.71 14.35
CA ASP A 26 17.03 30.56 14.98
C ASP A 26 17.89 30.11 16.19
N PRO A 27 17.30 29.71 17.32
CA PRO A 27 18.07 29.32 18.51
C PRO A 27 19.08 28.18 18.24
N GLU A 28 18.74 27.22 17.41
CA GLU A 28 19.61 26.10 17.03
C GLU A 28 20.75 26.55 16.12
N TYR A 29 20.48 27.50 15.18
CA TYR A 29 21.49 28.07 14.33
C TYR A 29 22.54 28.80 15.17
N GLU A 30 22.10 29.66 16.10
CA GLU A 30 23.00 30.45 16.95
C GLU A 30 23.82 29.60 17.93
N LYS A 31 23.24 28.48 18.42
CA LYS A 31 23.96 27.48 19.22
C LYS A 31 25.06 26.80 18.40
N LEU A 32 24.74 26.37 17.16
CA LEU A 32 25.68 25.71 16.27
C LEU A 32 26.83 26.68 15.88
N LYS A 33 26.50 27.92 15.56
CA LYS A 33 27.45 28.97 15.25
C LYS A 33 28.44 29.21 16.40
N ARG A 34 27.93 29.41 17.63
CA ARG A 34 28.77 29.56 18.82
C ARG A 34 29.66 28.36 19.07
N SER A 35 29.14 27.15 18.86
CA SER A 35 29.93 25.91 19.02
C SER A 35 31.10 25.85 18.03
N ILE A 36 30.85 26.22 16.77
CA ILE A 36 31.91 26.26 15.74
C ILE A 36 32.92 27.34 16.04
N GLU A 37 32.48 28.52 16.48
CA GLU A 37 33.37 29.63 16.89
C GLU A 37 34.27 29.24 18.07
N GLN A 38 33.73 28.52 19.07
CA GLN A 38 34.44 28.18 20.30
C GLN A 38 35.37 26.97 20.16
N PHE A 39 34.92 25.93 19.45
CA PHE A 39 35.59 24.62 19.37
C PHE A 39 36.20 24.34 18.00
N GLY A 40 35.93 25.17 16.99
CA GLY A 40 36.37 24.97 15.62
C GLY A 40 35.49 23.98 14.85
N TYR A 41 35.93 23.65 13.64
CA TYR A 41 35.29 22.70 12.74
C TYR A 41 35.76 21.28 13.07
N VAL A 42 35.15 20.65 14.09
CA VAL A 42 35.56 19.34 14.65
C VAL A 42 34.91 18.16 13.99
N GLU A 43 33.77 18.36 13.32
CA GLU A 43 32.99 17.29 12.69
C GLU A 43 32.82 17.59 11.18
N PRO A 44 33.56 16.87 10.28
CA PRO A 44 33.59 17.23 8.88
C PRO A 44 32.27 17.01 8.15
N VAL A 45 32.03 17.80 7.11
CA VAL A 45 30.96 17.58 6.14
C VAL A 45 31.24 16.29 5.38
N ILE A 46 30.20 15.50 5.11
CA ILE A 46 30.28 14.29 4.29
C ILE A 46 29.78 14.64 2.90
N TRP A 47 30.61 14.37 1.90
CA TRP A 47 30.37 14.73 0.51
C TRP A 47 30.49 13.49 -0.39
N ASN A 48 29.50 13.30 -1.28
CA ASN A 48 29.50 12.21 -2.24
C ASN A 48 30.13 12.65 -3.56
N LYS A 49 31.26 12.02 -3.90
CA LYS A 49 32.01 12.31 -5.12
C LYS A 49 31.21 11.97 -6.39
N ALA A 50 30.39 10.93 -6.35
CA ALA A 50 29.62 10.47 -7.51
C ALA A 50 28.52 11.47 -7.92
N THR A 51 27.90 12.13 -6.97
CA THR A 51 26.76 13.05 -7.20
C THR A 51 27.12 14.53 -7.03
N GLY A 52 28.25 14.82 -6.37
CA GLY A 52 28.63 16.17 -5.98
C GLY A 52 27.84 16.74 -4.79
N ARG A 53 26.98 15.95 -4.16
CA ARG A 53 26.08 16.38 -3.09
C ARG A 53 26.67 16.19 -1.70
N VAL A 54 26.26 17.05 -0.80
CA VAL A 54 26.50 16.90 0.64
C VAL A 54 25.52 15.89 1.20
N VAL A 55 26.05 14.86 1.88
CA VAL A 55 25.27 13.78 2.49
C VAL A 55 25.03 14.05 3.98
N GLY A 56 25.96 14.69 4.66
CA GLY A 56 25.85 15.03 6.07
C GLY A 56 26.54 16.35 6.41
N GLY A 57 26.05 17.06 7.44
CA GLY A 57 26.61 18.33 7.88
C GLY A 57 26.09 19.58 7.17
N HIS A 58 24.93 19.54 6.53
CA HIS A 58 24.31 20.66 5.80
C HIS A 58 24.23 21.96 6.62
N GLN A 59 23.77 21.87 7.87
CA GLN A 59 23.64 23.04 8.74
C GLN A 59 25.00 23.63 9.13
N ARG A 60 25.99 22.76 9.37
CA ARG A 60 27.39 23.21 9.62
C ARG A 60 27.97 23.90 8.41
N LEU A 61 27.81 23.33 7.21
CA LEU A 61 28.27 23.96 5.97
C LEU A 61 27.65 25.34 5.79
N LYS A 62 26.35 25.46 6.06
CA LYS A 62 25.64 26.76 5.98
C LYS A 62 26.25 27.80 6.92
N VAL A 63 26.45 27.44 8.19
CA VAL A 63 27.09 28.33 9.17
C VAL A 63 28.49 28.74 8.73
N LEU A 64 29.29 27.78 8.20
CA LEU A 64 30.66 28.06 7.70
C LEU A 64 30.66 29.04 6.52
N ILE A 65 29.71 28.85 5.57
CA ILE A 65 29.55 29.77 4.43
C ILE A 65 29.15 31.15 4.94
N ASP A 66 28.19 31.27 5.84
CA ASP A 66 27.70 32.52 6.40
C ASP A 66 28.80 33.26 7.21
N THR A 67 29.76 32.52 7.76
CA THR A 67 30.94 33.08 8.45
C THR A 67 32.13 33.39 7.54
N GLY A 68 31.95 33.22 6.21
CA GLY A 68 32.96 33.59 5.21
C GLY A 68 34.02 32.54 4.91
N ILE A 69 33.85 31.30 5.37
CA ILE A 69 34.76 30.19 5.04
C ILE A 69 34.57 29.82 3.56
N THR A 70 35.69 29.72 2.83
CA THR A 70 35.70 29.40 1.39
C THR A 70 36.10 27.96 1.07
N GLU A 71 36.78 27.27 2.00
CA GLU A 71 37.23 25.89 1.86
C GLU A 71 37.00 25.11 3.15
N VAL A 72 36.56 23.89 3.04
CA VAL A 72 36.31 22.99 4.16
C VAL A 72 36.87 21.60 3.91
N GLU A 73 37.29 20.91 4.97
CA GLU A 73 37.64 19.49 4.91
C GLU A 73 36.37 18.65 4.88
N CYS A 74 36.27 17.73 3.90
CA CYS A 74 35.13 16.86 3.73
C CYS A 74 35.58 15.40 3.82
N VAL A 75 34.77 14.58 4.47
CA VAL A 75 34.85 13.13 4.30
C VAL A 75 34.24 12.77 2.96
N VAL A 76 35.03 12.14 2.09
CA VAL A 76 34.60 11.77 0.73
C VAL A 76 34.08 10.34 0.73
N VAL A 77 32.85 10.19 0.25
CA VAL A 77 32.22 8.89 -0.06
C VAL A 77 31.94 8.78 -1.54
N GLU A 78 31.77 7.55 -2.03
CA GLU A 78 31.42 7.28 -3.43
C GLU A 78 30.27 6.28 -3.42
N LEU A 79 29.05 6.78 -3.53
CA LEU A 79 27.78 6.05 -3.33
C LEU A 79 26.86 6.28 -4.52
N ASP A 80 26.06 5.25 -4.86
CA ASP A 80 24.88 5.43 -5.70
C ASP A 80 23.83 6.30 -4.99
N GLU A 81 22.80 6.70 -5.71
CA GLU A 81 21.81 7.65 -5.21
C GLU A 81 20.97 7.09 -4.04
N GLU A 82 20.64 5.80 -4.07
CA GLU A 82 19.88 5.11 -3.02
C GLU A 82 20.70 5.03 -1.72
N LYS A 83 21.95 4.63 -1.81
CA LYS A 83 22.85 4.59 -0.63
C LYS A 83 23.16 5.99 -0.10
N GLU A 84 23.26 7.01 -0.96
CA GLU A 84 23.41 8.40 -0.56
C GLU A 84 22.23 8.87 0.29
N LYS A 85 20.99 8.63 -0.19
CA LYS A 85 19.74 8.96 0.52
C LYS A 85 19.66 8.23 1.86
N ALA A 86 19.93 6.91 1.87
CA ALA A 86 19.91 6.10 3.09
C ALA A 86 20.94 6.58 4.13
N LEU A 87 22.16 6.89 3.69
CA LEU A 87 23.21 7.43 4.58
C LEU A 87 22.81 8.80 5.14
N ASN A 88 22.20 9.67 4.33
CA ASN A 88 21.68 10.95 4.79
C ASN A 88 20.68 10.79 5.93
N ILE A 89 19.72 9.86 5.79
CA ILE A 89 18.73 9.55 6.83
C ILE A 89 19.42 9.00 8.08
N ALA A 90 20.29 7.99 7.92
CA ALA A 90 20.97 7.34 9.03
C ALA A 90 21.81 8.31 9.89
N LEU A 91 22.58 9.19 9.23
CA LEU A 91 23.37 10.24 9.89
C LEU A 91 22.51 11.26 10.66
N ASN A 92 21.30 11.48 10.20
CA ASN A 92 20.38 12.45 10.77
C ASN A 92 19.42 11.88 11.82
N LYS A 93 19.30 10.53 11.95
CA LYS A 93 18.37 9.90 12.89
C LYS A 93 18.65 10.27 14.36
N ILE A 94 19.91 10.51 14.71
CA ILE A 94 20.36 10.66 16.11
C ILE A 94 20.16 12.08 16.67
N SER A 95 19.96 13.11 15.82
CA SER A 95 19.89 14.49 16.31
C SER A 95 19.11 15.45 15.41
N GLY A 96 18.12 16.15 15.99
CA GLY A 96 17.39 17.28 15.41
C GLY A 96 15.98 16.97 14.95
N ASP A 97 15.21 18.02 14.63
CA ASP A 97 13.84 17.91 14.17
C ASP A 97 13.77 17.58 12.68
N TRP A 98 12.78 16.74 12.34
CA TRP A 98 12.51 16.32 10.98
C TRP A 98 11.42 17.18 10.33
N ASP A 99 11.59 17.45 9.03
CA ASP A 99 10.47 17.70 8.13
C ASP A 99 9.85 16.33 7.80
N LYS A 100 8.75 16.01 8.48
CA LYS A 100 8.14 14.68 8.40
C LYS A 100 7.66 14.34 7.00
N ASP A 101 7.13 15.32 6.25
CA ASP A 101 6.62 15.13 4.90
C ASP A 101 7.78 14.76 3.95
N LYS A 102 8.91 15.48 4.03
CA LYS A 102 10.11 15.14 3.23
C LYS A 102 10.73 13.83 3.62
N LEU A 103 10.78 13.50 4.91
CA LEU A 103 11.29 12.21 5.38
C LEU A 103 10.43 11.05 4.88
N ALA A 104 9.10 11.18 4.93
CA ALA A 104 8.17 10.18 4.41
C ALA A 104 8.38 9.94 2.91
N LEU A 105 8.46 11.01 2.11
CA LEU A 105 8.73 10.91 0.67
C LEU A 105 10.07 10.22 0.38
N LEU A 106 11.12 10.54 1.14
CA LEU A 106 12.44 9.95 0.95
C LEU A 106 12.48 8.46 1.32
N ILE A 107 11.80 8.07 2.40
CA ILE A 107 11.64 6.65 2.77
C ILE A 107 10.81 5.89 1.74
N ALA A 108 9.72 6.49 1.23
CA ALA A 108 8.90 5.90 0.17
C ALA A 108 9.70 5.69 -1.12
N ASP A 109 10.55 6.64 -1.51
CA ASP A 109 11.42 6.56 -2.68
C ASP A 109 12.43 5.40 -2.55
N LEU A 110 13.06 5.25 -1.37
CA LEU A 110 13.97 4.13 -1.10
C LEU A 110 13.25 2.78 -1.15
N GLN A 111 12.03 2.69 -0.60
CA GLN A 111 11.22 1.47 -0.68
C GLN A 111 10.81 1.15 -2.12
N GLY A 112 10.46 2.18 -2.91
CA GLY A 112 10.12 2.04 -4.33
C GLY A 112 11.31 1.56 -5.19
N ALA A 113 12.54 1.85 -4.77
CA ALA A 113 13.77 1.37 -5.39
C ALA A 113 14.21 -0.03 -4.87
N ASP A 114 13.36 -0.73 -4.11
CA ASP A 114 13.66 -2.04 -3.49
C ASP A 114 14.91 -2.01 -2.58
N PHE A 115 15.17 -0.84 -1.96
CA PHE A 115 16.30 -0.65 -1.06
C PHE A 115 15.93 -1.11 0.37
N ASP A 116 16.85 -1.78 1.05
CA ASP A 116 16.67 -2.18 2.46
C ASP A 116 16.65 -0.95 3.39
N VAL A 117 15.45 -0.47 3.68
CA VAL A 117 15.24 0.73 4.52
C VAL A 117 15.67 0.55 5.98
N SER A 118 15.92 -0.69 6.45
CA SER A 118 16.46 -0.92 7.79
C SER A 118 17.85 -0.28 7.96
N LEU A 119 18.58 -0.11 6.86
CA LEU A 119 19.89 0.57 6.83
C LEU A 119 19.80 2.08 7.14
N THR A 120 18.61 2.67 7.09
CA THR A 120 18.39 4.05 7.54
C THR A 120 18.36 4.18 9.06
N GLY A 121 18.27 3.05 9.77
CA GLY A 121 18.15 2.96 11.21
C GLY A 121 16.73 3.13 11.74
N PHE A 122 15.72 3.32 10.88
CA PHE A 122 14.31 3.34 11.29
C PHE A 122 13.77 1.92 11.43
N GLU A 123 13.07 1.67 12.53
CA GLU A 123 12.31 0.45 12.72
C GLU A 123 11.01 0.47 11.91
N PRO A 124 10.48 -0.69 11.47
CA PRO A 124 9.24 -0.75 10.69
C PRO A 124 8.07 0.04 11.31
N ALA A 125 7.91 -0.06 12.63
CA ALA A 125 6.86 0.65 13.35
C ALA A 125 7.04 2.19 13.36
N GLU A 126 8.28 2.68 13.31
CA GLU A 126 8.57 4.12 13.22
C GLU A 126 8.23 4.65 11.82
N ILE A 127 8.53 3.86 10.78
CA ILE A 127 8.20 4.17 9.38
C ILE A 127 6.67 4.24 9.22
N ASP A 128 5.94 3.25 9.72
CA ASP A 128 4.48 3.25 9.68
C ASP A 128 3.86 4.42 10.45
N ALA A 129 4.41 4.77 11.61
CA ALA A 129 3.97 5.94 12.36
C ALA A 129 4.21 7.25 11.59
N LEU A 130 5.35 7.36 10.88
CA LEU A 130 5.66 8.50 10.03
C LEU A 130 4.63 8.67 8.92
N PHE A 131 4.29 7.59 8.22
CA PHE A 131 3.28 7.64 7.15
C PHE A 131 1.87 7.92 7.69
N LYS A 132 1.50 7.36 8.86
CA LYS A 132 0.21 7.69 9.53
C LYS A 132 0.11 9.18 9.89
N ASP A 133 1.19 9.79 10.33
CA ASP A 133 1.23 11.22 10.67
C ASP A 133 1.15 12.13 9.43
N THR A 134 1.66 11.67 8.27
CA THR A 134 1.58 12.41 7.00
C THR A 134 0.23 12.26 6.30
N LEU A 135 -0.54 11.21 6.60
CA LEU A 135 -1.93 11.05 6.20
C LEU A 135 -2.82 12.01 7.03
N LYS A 136 -2.71 13.31 6.77
CA LYS A 136 -3.30 14.42 7.56
C LYS A 136 -4.82 14.35 7.73
N ASP A 137 -5.51 13.57 6.91
CA ASP A 137 -6.97 13.47 6.88
C ASP A 137 -7.54 12.09 7.21
N GLY A 138 -6.69 11.09 7.46
CA GLY A 138 -7.10 9.69 7.65
C GLY A 138 -7.68 9.07 6.37
N VAL A 139 -7.91 7.76 6.41
CA VAL A 139 -8.56 7.04 5.32
C VAL A 139 -10.04 7.40 5.26
N LYS A 140 -10.52 7.78 4.08
CA LYS A 140 -11.90 8.24 3.85
C LYS A 140 -12.62 7.36 2.84
N GLU A 141 -13.94 7.28 2.98
CA GLU A 141 -14.80 6.79 1.91
C GLU A 141 -14.72 7.73 0.71
N ASP A 142 -14.89 7.16 -0.48
CA ASP A 142 -15.10 7.93 -1.71
C ASP A 142 -16.59 8.11 -2.01
N ASP A 143 -16.89 8.99 -2.96
CA ASP A 143 -18.25 9.26 -3.42
C ASP A 143 -18.57 8.57 -4.77
N PHE A 144 -17.74 7.58 -5.19
CA PHE A 144 -17.84 6.90 -6.49
C PHE A 144 -19.16 6.14 -6.63
N ASP A 145 -19.89 6.38 -7.72
CA ASP A 145 -21.17 5.74 -8.02
C ASP A 145 -20.95 4.48 -8.87
N VAL A 146 -20.87 3.34 -8.17
CA VAL A 146 -20.69 2.02 -8.77
C VAL A 146 -21.87 1.64 -9.69
N ASP A 147 -23.11 1.93 -9.27
CA ASP A 147 -24.30 1.60 -10.04
C ASP A 147 -24.37 2.36 -11.37
N ALA A 148 -24.03 3.63 -11.36
CA ALA A 148 -23.95 4.44 -12.57
C ALA A 148 -22.85 3.92 -13.52
N GLU A 149 -21.70 3.49 -13.01
CA GLU A 149 -20.62 2.95 -13.85
C GLU A 149 -21.00 1.61 -14.49
N LEU A 150 -21.65 0.71 -13.75
CA LEU A 150 -22.11 -0.59 -14.27
C LEU A 150 -23.13 -0.51 -15.43
N GLN A 151 -23.75 0.65 -15.67
CA GLN A 151 -24.68 0.89 -16.78
C GLN A 151 -23.94 1.31 -18.07
N LYS A 152 -22.65 1.63 -18.00
CA LYS A 152 -21.87 2.05 -19.16
C LYS A 152 -21.41 0.87 -20.02
N PRO A 153 -21.05 1.10 -21.31
CA PRO A 153 -20.43 0.08 -22.13
C PRO A 153 -19.13 -0.46 -21.50
N THR A 154 -18.90 -1.75 -21.65
CA THR A 154 -17.71 -2.40 -21.08
C THR A 154 -16.50 -2.21 -21.99
N ILE A 155 -15.38 -1.80 -21.39
CA ILE A 155 -14.09 -1.57 -22.05
C ILE A 155 -13.17 -2.78 -21.88
N THR A 156 -13.13 -3.33 -20.68
CA THR A 156 -12.28 -4.47 -20.31
C THR A 156 -12.72 -5.75 -21.02
N LYS A 157 -11.75 -6.58 -21.39
CA LYS A 157 -11.95 -7.92 -21.95
C LYS A 157 -11.32 -8.98 -21.06
N PRO A 158 -11.80 -10.25 -21.10
CA PRO A 158 -11.14 -11.34 -20.39
C PRO A 158 -9.67 -11.46 -20.76
N GLY A 159 -8.80 -11.59 -19.76
CA GLY A 159 -7.34 -11.66 -19.93
C GLY A 159 -6.63 -10.31 -19.97
N ASP A 160 -7.35 -9.19 -19.98
CA ASP A 160 -6.74 -7.86 -19.90
C ASP A 160 -5.96 -7.68 -18.59
N VAL A 161 -4.80 -7.02 -18.71
CA VAL A 161 -3.95 -6.64 -17.57
C VAL A 161 -3.86 -5.13 -17.50
N TRP A 162 -4.55 -4.54 -16.54
CA TRP A 162 -4.52 -3.11 -16.29
C TRP A 162 -3.36 -2.73 -15.37
N THR A 163 -2.64 -1.69 -15.76
CA THR A 163 -1.71 -0.95 -14.91
C THR A 163 -2.39 0.33 -14.45
N LEU A 164 -2.47 0.55 -13.15
CA LEU A 164 -3.15 1.68 -12.51
C LEU A 164 -2.12 2.38 -11.59
N GLY A 165 -1.27 3.23 -12.20
CA GLY A 165 -0.09 3.77 -11.53
C GLY A 165 0.82 2.64 -11.02
N ARG A 166 0.93 2.49 -9.70
CA ARG A 166 1.69 1.40 -9.05
C ARG A 166 0.92 0.09 -8.87
N HIS A 167 -0.41 0.10 -9.08
CA HIS A 167 -1.27 -1.07 -8.90
C HIS A 167 -1.44 -1.85 -10.20
N ARG A 168 -1.92 -3.09 -10.10
CA ARG A 168 -2.27 -3.93 -11.23
C ARG A 168 -3.59 -4.66 -10.99
N LEU A 169 -4.37 -4.80 -12.05
CA LEU A 169 -5.61 -5.56 -12.10
C LEU A 169 -5.54 -6.54 -13.26
N VAL A 170 -5.94 -7.78 -13.04
CA VAL A 170 -6.15 -8.76 -14.12
C VAL A 170 -7.61 -9.14 -14.18
N CYS A 171 -8.20 -9.05 -15.40
CA CYS A 171 -9.52 -9.61 -15.68
C CYS A 171 -9.40 -11.13 -15.86
N GLY A 172 -9.68 -11.90 -14.80
CA GLY A 172 -9.43 -13.34 -14.79
C GLY A 172 -10.03 -14.10 -13.63
N ASP A 173 -9.81 -15.40 -13.59
CA ASP A 173 -10.35 -16.31 -12.59
C ASP A 173 -9.34 -16.50 -11.43
N ALA A 174 -9.78 -16.25 -10.21
CA ALA A 174 -8.98 -16.40 -8.99
C ALA A 174 -8.69 -17.85 -8.58
N THR A 175 -9.28 -18.84 -9.27
CA THR A 175 -9.01 -20.28 -9.06
C THR A 175 -7.87 -20.79 -9.95
N HIS A 176 -7.37 -19.99 -10.89
CA HIS A 176 -6.36 -20.37 -11.87
C HIS A 176 -4.98 -19.80 -11.51
N ALA A 177 -3.96 -20.64 -11.42
CA ALA A 177 -2.60 -20.24 -11.08
C ALA A 177 -1.99 -19.27 -12.10
N GLU A 178 -2.30 -19.45 -13.39
CA GLU A 178 -1.80 -18.61 -14.49
C GLU A 178 -2.24 -17.14 -14.34
N THR A 179 -3.43 -16.90 -13.74
CA THR A 179 -3.91 -15.55 -13.44
C THR A 179 -3.00 -14.86 -12.41
N TYR A 180 -2.56 -15.62 -11.39
CA TYR A 180 -1.62 -15.07 -10.40
C TYR A 180 -0.22 -14.88 -10.97
N GLU A 181 0.25 -15.77 -11.82
CA GLU A 181 1.54 -15.61 -12.53
C GLU A 181 1.55 -14.33 -13.37
N THR A 182 0.46 -14.07 -14.10
CA THR A 182 0.27 -12.85 -14.89
C THR A 182 0.24 -11.60 -14.02
N LEU A 183 -0.48 -11.65 -12.88
CA LEU A 183 -0.62 -10.51 -11.96
C LEU A 183 0.65 -10.19 -11.20
N MET A 184 1.29 -11.22 -10.64
CA MET A 184 2.36 -11.10 -9.64
C MET A 184 3.77 -11.14 -10.25
N GLY A 185 3.95 -11.82 -11.40
CA GLY A 185 5.28 -12.15 -11.92
C GLY A 185 6.09 -12.90 -10.86
N ASP A 186 7.34 -12.49 -10.63
CA ASP A 186 8.24 -13.09 -9.65
C ASP A 186 8.03 -12.56 -8.21
N THR A 187 7.10 -11.63 -8.01
CA THR A 187 6.86 -11.02 -6.69
C THR A 187 5.91 -11.85 -5.83
N LYS A 188 5.97 -11.65 -4.50
CA LYS A 188 5.03 -12.23 -3.53
C LYS A 188 4.27 -11.14 -2.81
N ALA A 189 3.02 -11.44 -2.43
CA ALA A 189 2.23 -10.55 -1.61
C ALA A 189 2.72 -10.58 -0.16
N ASN A 190 2.79 -9.43 0.47
CA ASN A 190 3.06 -9.29 1.91
C ASN A 190 1.78 -9.49 2.73
N LEU A 191 0.63 -9.22 2.12
CA LEU A 191 -0.68 -9.33 2.73
C LEU A 191 -1.70 -9.78 1.69
N ILE A 192 -2.62 -10.65 2.10
CA ILE A 192 -3.87 -10.92 1.37
C ILE A 192 -5.03 -10.39 2.20
N ILE A 193 -5.90 -9.60 1.56
CA ILE A 193 -7.20 -9.21 2.12
C ILE A 193 -8.23 -9.38 1.02
N THR A 194 -9.27 -10.17 1.26
CA THR A 194 -10.14 -10.59 0.17
C THR A 194 -11.56 -10.96 0.63
N ASP A 195 -12.51 -10.83 -0.29
CA ASP A 195 -13.94 -11.00 -0.07
C ASP A 195 -14.53 -11.92 -1.15
N PRO A 196 -14.27 -13.26 -1.11
CA PRO A 196 -14.79 -14.20 -2.10
C PRO A 196 -16.34 -14.27 -2.06
N PRO A 197 -17.01 -14.79 -3.12
CA PRO A 197 -18.44 -15.09 -3.09
C PRO A 197 -18.82 -15.93 -1.87
N TYR A 198 -19.99 -15.64 -1.26
CA TYR A 198 -20.42 -16.26 0.00
C TYR A 198 -21.36 -17.48 -0.17
N ASN A 199 -21.69 -17.84 -1.42
CA ASN A 199 -22.63 -18.92 -1.75
C ASN A 199 -24.04 -18.72 -1.17
N VAL A 200 -24.51 -17.46 -1.10
CA VAL A 200 -25.81 -17.09 -0.54
C VAL A 200 -26.86 -16.78 -1.59
N ASN A 201 -26.54 -17.02 -2.88
CA ASN A 201 -27.40 -16.74 -4.04
C ASN A 201 -27.87 -15.28 -4.06
N TYR A 202 -26.94 -14.36 -3.83
CA TYR A 202 -27.23 -12.94 -3.80
C TYR A 202 -27.55 -12.42 -5.20
N GLU A 203 -28.63 -11.63 -5.31
CA GLU A 203 -29.01 -10.91 -6.52
C GLU A 203 -29.22 -9.42 -6.17
N GLY A 204 -28.33 -8.58 -6.67
CA GLY A 204 -28.37 -7.14 -6.46
C GLY A 204 -28.79 -6.36 -7.71
N SER A 205 -28.66 -5.02 -7.65
CA SER A 205 -28.92 -4.11 -8.80
C SER A 205 -28.04 -4.42 -10.02
N ALA A 206 -26.82 -4.94 -9.80
CA ALA A 206 -25.88 -5.38 -10.83
C ALA A 206 -26.16 -6.80 -11.37
N GLY A 207 -27.20 -7.50 -10.89
CA GLY A 207 -27.50 -8.88 -11.22
C GLY A 207 -26.99 -9.88 -10.18
N LYS A 208 -26.81 -11.15 -10.63
CA LYS A 208 -26.32 -12.23 -9.77
C LYS A 208 -24.80 -12.21 -9.72
N ILE A 209 -24.26 -12.41 -8.52
CA ILE A 209 -22.80 -12.62 -8.34
C ILE A 209 -22.41 -13.95 -9.00
N LYS A 210 -21.38 -13.92 -9.85
CA LYS A 210 -20.81 -15.15 -10.45
C LYS A 210 -20.31 -16.04 -9.30
N ASN A 211 -20.57 -17.37 -9.39
CA ASN A 211 -20.13 -18.37 -8.41
C ASN A 211 -20.77 -18.29 -7.00
N ASP A 212 -21.91 -17.61 -6.82
CA ASP A 212 -22.58 -17.43 -5.52
C ASP A 212 -23.78 -18.39 -5.30
N ASN A 213 -23.90 -19.44 -6.09
CA ASN A 213 -24.95 -20.48 -5.95
C ASN A 213 -24.42 -21.84 -6.37
N MET A 214 -23.69 -22.50 -5.49
CA MET A 214 -23.08 -23.81 -5.71
C MET A 214 -23.55 -24.83 -4.67
N ALA A 215 -23.54 -26.12 -5.02
CA ALA A 215 -23.64 -27.18 -4.03
C ALA A 215 -22.41 -27.13 -3.09
N SER A 216 -22.60 -27.46 -1.80
CA SER A 216 -21.60 -27.27 -0.74
C SER A 216 -20.21 -27.83 -1.08
N GLU A 217 -20.13 -29.05 -1.66
CA GLU A 217 -18.85 -29.66 -2.01
C GLU A 217 -18.14 -28.96 -3.20
N LYS A 218 -18.92 -28.43 -4.17
CA LYS A 218 -18.38 -27.64 -5.27
C LYS A 218 -17.88 -26.29 -4.77
N PHE A 219 -18.60 -25.69 -3.82
CA PHE A 219 -18.21 -24.44 -3.21
C PHE A 219 -16.94 -24.60 -2.38
N TYR A 220 -16.84 -25.68 -1.60
CA TYR A 220 -15.60 -26.01 -0.91
C TYR A 220 -14.42 -26.14 -1.88
N GLN A 221 -14.59 -26.88 -3.02
CA GLN A 221 -13.52 -27.03 -4.00
C GLN A 221 -13.12 -25.68 -4.62
N PHE A 222 -14.08 -24.85 -4.98
CA PHE A 222 -13.83 -23.48 -5.46
C PHE A 222 -12.98 -22.66 -4.47
N LEU A 223 -13.33 -22.70 -3.19
CA LEU A 223 -12.56 -22.03 -2.14
C LEU A 223 -11.15 -22.63 -1.99
N LEU A 224 -11.03 -23.96 -2.03
CA LEU A 224 -9.75 -24.65 -1.90
C LEU A 224 -8.80 -24.29 -3.05
N ASP A 225 -9.29 -24.27 -4.29
CA ASP A 225 -8.51 -23.91 -5.48
C ASP A 225 -8.01 -22.46 -5.36
N ALA A 226 -8.90 -21.51 -5.06
CA ALA A 226 -8.53 -20.12 -4.87
C ALA A 226 -7.52 -19.92 -3.72
N PHE A 227 -7.77 -20.53 -2.55
CA PHE A 227 -6.87 -20.41 -1.39
C PHE A 227 -5.52 -21.10 -1.61
N THR A 228 -5.48 -22.15 -2.43
CA THR A 228 -4.20 -22.78 -2.83
C THR A 228 -3.35 -21.82 -3.67
N CYS A 229 -3.97 -21.16 -4.65
CA CYS A 229 -3.29 -20.13 -5.44
C CYS A 229 -2.83 -18.94 -4.55
N MET A 230 -3.67 -18.48 -3.63
CA MET A 230 -3.32 -17.46 -2.65
C MET A 230 -2.12 -17.87 -1.78
N ALA A 231 -2.08 -19.11 -1.29
CA ALA A 231 -0.98 -19.61 -0.48
C ALA A 231 0.34 -19.63 -1.26
N GLN A 232 0.30 -19.89 -2.57
CA GLN A 232 1.48 -19.82 -3.43
C GLN A 232 1.92 -18.38 -3.68
N ALA A 233 0.99 -17.44 -3.81
CA ALA A 233 1.27 -16.03 -4.07
C ALA A 233 1.73 -15.24 -2.82
N LEU A 234 1.40 -15.69 -1.61
CA LEU A 234 1.75 -15.04 -0.35
C LEU A 234 3.23 -15.27 0.00
N ALA A 235 3.91 -14.28 0.56
CA ALA A 235 5.23 -14.42 1.18
C ALA A 235 5.17 -15.31 2.44
N ASP A 236 6.30 -15.87 2.87
CA ASP A 236 6.33 -16.78 4.01
C ASP A 236 6.07 -16.09 5.36
N ASP A 237 6.25 -14.79 5.41
CA ASP A 237 5.95 -13.93 6.57
C ASP A 237 4.70 -13.06 6.38
N GLY A 238 3.96 -13.28 5.29
CA GLY A 238 2.72 -12.57 4.97
C GLY A 238 1.52 -13.06 5.78
N SER A 239 0.54 -12.17 5.94
CA SER A 239 -0.74 -12.43 6.59
C SER A 239 -1.89 -12.53 5.59
N ILE A 240 -2.99 -13.19 5.99
CA ILE A 240 -4.21 -13.28 5.18
C ILE A 240 -5.45 -12.98 6.01
N TYR A 241 -6.35 -12.17 5.42
CA TYR A 241 -7.69 -11.87 5.92
C TYR A 241 -8.73 -12.25 4.89
N VAL A 242 -9.73 -13.05 5.30
CA VAL A 242 -10.79 -13.53 4.39
C VAL A 242 -12.14 -13.23 5.01
N PHE A 243 -12.89 -12.33 4.38
CA PHE A 243 -14.28 -12.06 4.72
C PHE A 243 -15.17 -13.24 4.29
N HIS A 244 -16.20 -13.55 5.06
CA HIS A 244 -17.13 -14.64 4.70
C HIS A 244 -18.48 -14.50 5.41
N ALA A 245 -19.49 -15.21 4.89
CA ALA A 245 -20.73 -15.40 5.62
C ALA A 245 -20.59 -16.50 6.68
N ASP A 246 -21.14 -16.30 7.87
CA ASP A 246 -21.10 -17.29 8.94
C ASP A 246 -21.80 -18.60 8.56
N THR A 247 -22.84 -18.54 7.72
CA THR A 247 -23.57 -19.71 7.21
C THR A 247 -22.68 -20.68 6.44
N GLU A 248 -21.64 -20.20 5.76
CA GLU A 248 -20.65 -20.99 5.02
C GLU A 248 -19.31 -21.12 5.78
N GLY A 249 -19.28 -20.69 7.03
CA GLY A 249 -18.06 -20.68 7.86
C GLY A 249 -17.34 -22.03 7.96
N LEU A 250 -18.06 -23.15 7.83
CA LEU A 250 -17.46 -24.49 7.81
C LEU A 250 -16.61 -24.69 6.55
N ASN A 251 -17.15 -24.39 5.36
CA ASN A 251 -16.46 -24.52 4.09
C ASN A 251 -15.25 -23.59 4.01
N PHE A 252 -15.40 -22.34 4.45
CA PHE A 252 -14.30 -21.36 4.50
C PHE A 252 -13.16 -21.83 5.40
N ARG A 253 -13.45 -22.27 6.64
CA ARG A 253 -12.42 -22.73 7.60
C ARG A 253 -11.73 -24.01 7.13
N ARG A 254 -12.49 -24.95 6.55
CA ARG A 254 -11.94 -26.20 6.00
C ARG A 254 -11.00 -25.90 4.83
N ALA A 255 -11.44 -25.14 3.82
CA ALA A 255 -10.62 -24.77 2.67
C ALA A 255 -9.37 -23.98 3.09
N PHE A 256 -9.50 -23.04 4.04
CA PHE A 256 -8.40 -22.26 4.58
C PHE A 256 -7.32 -23.16 5.21
N ALA A 257 -7.73 -24.12 6.02
CA ALA A 257 -6.81 -25.06 6.67
C ALA A 257 -6.16 -26.04 5.68
N ASP A 258 -6.93 -26.52 4.71
CA ASP A 258 -6.49 -27.51 3.71
C ASP A 258 -5.57 -26.88 2.65
N ALA A 259 -5.73 -25.59 2.32
CA ALA A 259 -4.80 -24.81 1.51
C ALA A 259 -3.46 -24.49 2.19
N GLY A 260 -3.29 -24.90 3.47
CA GLY A 260 -2.02 -24.76 4.18
C GLY A 260 -1.90 -23.51 5.06
N PHE A 261 -2.98 -22.78 5.30
CA PHE A 261 -3.00 -21.65 6.24
C PHE A 261 -3.23 -22.10 7.68
N TYR A 262 -2.57 -21.41 8.61
CA TYR A 262 -2.83 -21.47 10.05
C TYR A 262 -3.89 -20.42 10.40
N LEU A 263 -5.02 -20.86 10.92
CA LEU A 263 -6.07 -19.98 11.41
C LEU A 263 -5.70 -19.49 12.82
N SER A 264 -5.31 -18.22 12.92
CA SER A 264 -4.94 -17.58 14.19
C SER A 264 -6.15 -17.05 14.94
N GLY A 265 -7.12 -16.48 14.22
CA GLY A 265 -8.31 -15.90 14.82
C GLY A 265 -9.42 -15.67 13.81
N CYS A 266 -10.59 -15.33 14.35
CA CYS A 266 -11.72 -14.84 13.58
C CYS A 266 -12.06 -13.44 14.10
N CYS A 267 -11.81 -12.42 13.27
CA CYS A 267 -12.25 -11.06 13.56
C CYS A 267 -13.70 -10.89 13.14
N ILE A 268 -14.39 -9.94 13.74
CA ILE A 268 -15.82 -9.69 13.52
C ILE A 268 -15.99 -8.23 13.12
N TRP A 269 -16.37 -7.98 11.87
CA TRP A 269 -16.82 -6.66 11.49
C TRP A 269 -18.26 -6.47 12.01
N LYS A 270 -18.43 -5.62 13.01
CA LYS A 270 -19.73 -5.22 13.57
C LYS A 270 -20.26 -4.01 12.79
N LYS A 271 -21.42 -4.19 12.15
CA LYS A 271 -22.11 -3.14 11.39
C LYS A 271 -22.91 -2.22 12.33
N GLN A 272 -23.13 -0.95 11.93
CA GLN A 272 -23.93 -0.01 12.70
C GLN A 272 -25.39 -0.46 12.85
N SER A 273 -25.94 -1.15 11.83
CA SER A 273 -27.30 -1.65 11.81
C SER A 273 -27.36 -3.10 11.38
N PHE A 274 -28.36 -3.82 11.85
CA PHE A 274 -28.63 -5.17 11.38
C PHE A 274 -29.38 -5.16 10.04
N VAL A 275 -29.26 -6.26 9.30
CA VAL A 275 -30.06 -6.51 8.10
C VAL A 275 -31.32 -7.28 8.51
N LEU A 276 -32.50 -6.69 8.26
CA LEU A 276 -33.77 -7.33 8.57
C LEU A 276 -33.97 -8.56 7.68
N GLY A 277 -34.11 -9.70 8.29
CA GLY A 277 -34.32 -10.98 7.62
C GLY A 277 -35.44 -11.80 8.28
N ARG A 278 -35.64 -13.04 7.81
CA ARG A 278 -36.65 -13.98 8.32
C ARG A 278 -36.22 -14.73 9.59
N SER A 279 -34.93 -14.64 9.95
CA SER A 279 -34.38 -15.28 11.14
C SER A 279 -34.81 -14.60 12.41
N PRO A 280 -35.02 -15.30 13.55
CA PRO A 280 -35.24 -14.70 14.86
C PRO A 280 -34.12 -13.75 15.29
N TYR A 281 -32.86 -14.07 14.99
CA TYR A 281 -31.72 -13.20 15.18
C TYR A 281 -31.35 -12.51 13.87
N GLN A 282 -31.18 -11.20 13.89
CA GLN A 282 -30.84 -10.41 12.72
C GLN A 282 -29.30 -10.29 12.59
N TRP A 283 -28.80 -10.45 11.36
CA TRP A 283 -27.37 -10.36 11.09
C TRP A 283 -26.85 -8.93 11.20
N GLN A 284 -25.93 -8.70 12.12
CA GLN A 284 -25.27 -7.40 12.35
C GLN A 284 -23.76 -7.48 12.25
N HIS A 285 -23.22 -8.58 11.75
CA HIS A 285 -21.78 -8.77 11.63
C HIS A 285 -21.40 -9.60 10.40
N GLU A 286 -20.13 -9.49 10.05
CA GLU A 286 -19.46 -10.39 9.13
C GLU A 286 -18.16 -10.90 9.77
N PRO A 287 -17.92 -12.21 9.76
CA PRO A 287 -16.68 -12.78 10.25
C PRO A 287 -15.56 -12.64 9.22
N VAL A 288 -14.32 -12.53 9.70
CA VAL A 288 -13.09 -12.39 8.92
C VAL A 288 -12.06 -13.38 9.45
N LEU A 289 -11.70 -14.38 8.68
CA LEU A 289 -10.61 -15.29 9.05
C LEU A 289 -9.29 -14.55 9.00
N TYR A 290 -8.49 -14.66 10.05
CA TYR A 290 -7.15 -14.11 10.13
C TYR A 290 -6.12 -15.22 10.35
N GLY A 291 -5.05 -15.19 9.56
CA GLY A 291 -3.99 -16.17 9.69
C GLY A 291 -2.79 -15.91 8.77
N TRP A 292 -1.97 -16.95 8.60
CA TRP A 292 -0.76 -16.97 7.78
C TRP A 292 -0.42 -18.41 7.37
N LYS A 293 0.65 -18.63 6.60
CA LYS A 293 1.08 -19.99 6.23
C LYS A 293 1.46 -20.82 7.46
N LYS A 294 1.06 -22.09 7.55
CA LYS A 294 1.36 -23.01 8.68
C LYS A 294 2.84 -23.09 9.06
N LYS A 295 3.74 -22.97 8.09
CA LYS A 295 5.19 -23.02 8.29
C LYS A 295 5.85 -21.63 8.28
N GLY A 296 5.03 -20.58 8.11
CA GLY A 296 5.49 -19.21 8.02
C GLY A 296 5.48 -18.48 9.35
N LYS A 297 5.77 -17.19 9.27
CA LYS A 297 5.61 -16.21 10.34
C LYS A 297 4.54 -15.21 9.92
N HIS A 298 4.27 -14.23 10.72
CA HIS A 298 3.44 -13.09 10.36
C HIS A 298 4.12 -11.81 10.82
N GLN A 299 3.87 -10.73 10.10
CA GLN A 299 4.32 -9.40 10.48
C GLN A 299 3.14 -8.64 11.12
N TRP A 300 3.47 -7.82 12.14
CA TRP A 300 2.51 -7.01 12.86
C TRP A 300 3.13 -5.66 13.20
N TYR A 301 2.54 -4.58 12.70
CA TYR A 301 3.13 -3.24 12.71
C TYR A 301 2.43 -2.26 13.66
N THR A 302 1.42 -2.71 14.38
CA THR A 302 0.72 -1.93 15.41
C THR A 302 0.92 -2.54 16.80
N GLY A 303 0.45 -1.85 17.82
CA GLY A 303 0.58 -2.32 19.20
C GLY A 303 -0.28 -3.55 19.52
N ARG A 304 -0.25 -4.00 20.79
CA ARG A 304 -1.01 -5.17 21.27
C ARG A 304 -2.39 -4.80 21.82
N LYS A 305 -2.99 -3.70 21.35
CA LYS A 305 -4.30 -3.22 21.83
C LYS A 305 -5.43 -3.45 20.82
N GLU A 306 -5.11 -3.99 19.65
CA GLU A 306 -6.08 -4.23 18.60
C GLU A 306 -7.03 -5.37 18.99
N SER A 307 -8.33 -5.15 18.71
CA SER A 307 -9.40 -6.08 19.07
C SER A 307 -9.85 -6.91 17.86
N THR A 308 -10.38 -8.11 18.14
CA THR A 308 -11.08 -8.91 17.12
C THR A 308 -12.45 -8.36 16.75
N ILE A 309 -12.97 -7.36 17.46
CA ILE A 309 -14.23 -6.69 17.12
C ILE A 309 -13.91 -5.38 16.42
N TRP A 310 -14.34 -5.25 15.16
CA TRP A 310 -14.11 -4.10 14.32
C TRP A 310 -15.41 -3.34 14.10
N GLU A 311 -15.46 -2.09 14.53
CA GLU A 311 -16.64 -1.23 14.40
C GLU A 311 -16.39 -0.19 13.31
N PHE A 312 -16.93 -0.43 12.12
CA PHE A 312 -16.85 0.46 10.97
C PHE A 312 -18.25 0.61 10.36
N ASP A 313 -18.64 1.84 10.15
CA ASP A 313 -19.93 2.17 9.55
C ASP A 313 -19.91 1.96 8.03
N LYS A 314 -21.01 1.57 7.45
CA LYS A 314 -21.21 1.58 6.00
C LYS A 314 -21.32 3.00 5.48
N PRO A 315 -20.80 3.29 4.25
CA PRO A 315 -20.99 4.58 3.62
C PRO A 315 -22.47 4.92 3.45
N LYS A 316 -22.85 6.16 3.69
CA LYS A 316 -24.26 6.61 3.59
C LYS A 316 -24.78 6.68 2.15
N LYS A 317 -23.92 7.02 1.17
CA LYS A 317 -24.29 7.21 -0.24
C LYS A 317 -24.43 5.91 -1.04
N ASN A 318 -23.64 4.89 -0.73
CA ASN A 318 -23.66 3.59 -1.39
C ASN A 318 -24.31 2.52 -0.49
N GLY A 319 -25.21 2.94 0.42
CA GLY A 319 -25.89 2.06 1.38
C GLY A 319 -26.78 0.99 0.73
N ASP A 320 -27.15 1.17 -0.53
CA ASP A 320 -27.94 0.24 -1.33
C ASP A 320 -27.09 -0.84 -2.03
N HIS A 321 -25.73 -0.68 -2.09
CA HIS A 321 -24.79 -1.72 -2.53
C HIS A 321 -24.36 -2.59 -1.33
N PRO A 322 -25.05 -3.70 -1.06
CA PRO A 322 -24.84 -4.49 0.16
C PRO A 322 -23.49 -5.22 0.20
N THR A 323 -22.81 -5.34 -0.95
CA THR A 323 -21.54 -6.09 -1.09
C THR A 323 -20.29 -5.22 -1.00
N MET A 324 -20.40 -3.87 -1.09
CA MET A 324 -19.23 -3.01 -1.02
C MET A 324 -18.72 -2.88 0.42
N LYS A 325 -17.45 -3.18 0.63
CA LYS A 325 -16.78 -3.01 1.93
C LYS A 325 -16.33 -1.56 2.11
N PRO A 326 -16.50 -0.97 3.31
CA PRO A 326 -15.97 0.35 3.64
C PRO A 326 -14.46 0.41 3.45
N ILE A 327 -13.96 1.50 2.85
CA ILE A 327 -12.52 1.72 2.65
C ILE A 327 -11.76 1.73 3.99
N PRO A 328 -12.22 2.44 5.05
CA PRO A 328 -11.56 2.40 6.36
C PRO A 328 -11.53 1.00 7.00
N LEU A 329 -12.55 0.17 6.78
CA LEU A 329 -12.57 -1.21 7.26
C LEU A 329 -11.42 -2.04 6.66
N LEU A 330 -11.17 -1.89 5.35
CA LEU A 330 -10.10 -2.59 4.66
C LEU A 330 -8.71 -2.01 5.00
N ALA A 331 -8.61 -0.71 5.12
CA ALA A 331 -7.36 -0.03 5.49
C ALA A 331 -6.86 -0.43 6.89
N TYR A 332 -7.76 -0.73 7.82
CA TYR A 332 -7.39 -1.10 9.19
C TYR A 332 -6.51 -2.36 9.25
N PRO A 333 -6.90 -3.55 8.75
CA PRO A 333 -6.00 -4.71 8.74
C PRO A 333 -4.81 -4.54 7.79
N ILE A 334 -4.93 -3.75 6.70
CA ILE A 334 -3.82 -3.42 5.81
C ILE A 334 -2.71 -2.73 6.59
N MET A 335 -3.03 -1.70 7.36
CA MET A 335 -2.05 -0.97 8.18
C MET A 335 -1.48 -1.82 9.33
N ASN A 336 -2.28 -2.74 9.90
CA ASN A 336 -1.82 -3.59 10.99
C ASN A 336 -0.81 -4.66 10.52
N SER A 337 -0.96 -5.18 9.29
CA SER A 337 -0.21 -6.35 8.81
C SER A 337 0.66 -6.09 7.57
N SER A 338 0.82 -4.84 7.14
CA SER A 338 1.71 -4.46 6.04
C SER A 338 2.33 -3.09 6.26
N MET A 339 3.50 -2.87 5.67
CA MET A 339 4.16 -1.56 5.61
C MET A 339 3.78 -0.80 4.33
N SER A 340 4.12 0.48 4.28
CA SER A 340 4.04 1.28 3.06
C SER A 340 4.84 0.62 1.94
N ASN A 341 4.33 0.71 0.71
CA ASN A 341 4.80 0.03 -0.50
C ASN A 341 4.74 -1.52 -0.48
N ALA A 342 4.25 -2.13 0.61
CA ALA A 342 3.99 -3.56 0.64
C ALA A 342 2.93 -3.95 -0.40
N ILE A 343 3.08 -5.13 -0.98
CA ILE A 343 2.13 -5.69 -1.94
C ILE A 343 0.95 -6.30 -1.18
N VAL A 344 -0.24 -5.77 -1.42
CA VAL A 344 -1.53 -6.30 -0.94
C VAL A 344 -2.24 -6.98 -2.10
N LEU A 345 -2.57 -8.24 -1.94
CA LEU A 345 -3.27 -9.05 -2.95
C LEU A 345 -4.76 -9.20 -2.56
N ASP A 346 -5.64 -8.86 -3.51
CA ASP A 346 -7.07 -9.13 -3.43
C ASP A 346 -7.54 -9.89 -4.68
N PRO A 347 -7.69 -11.22 -4.62
CA PRO A 347 -8.11 -12.01 -5.76
C PRO A 347 -9.59 -11.89 -6.14
N PHE A 348 -10.39 -11.16 -5.36
CA PHE A 348 -11.81 -10.92 -5.62
C PHE A 348 -12.10 -9.42 -5.49
N GLY A 349 -11.61 -8.65 -6.48
CA GLY A 349 -11.53 -7.19 -6.45
C GLY A 349 -12.87 -6.46 -6.29
N GLY A 350 -13.95 -7.03 -6.84
CA GLY A 350 -15.28 -6.45 -6.77
C GLY A 350 -15.31 -5.00 -7.24
N SER A 351 -15.77 -4.10 -6.39
CA SER A 351 -15.82 -2.66 -6.69
C SER A 351 -14.49 -1.92 -6.48
N GLY A 352 -13.40 -2.60 -6.09
CA GLY A 352 -12.06 -2.00 -5.94
C GLY A 352 -11.80 -1.29 -4.61
N SER A 353 -12.61 -1.50 -3.58
CA SER A 353 -12.40 -0.87 -2.27
C SER A 353 -11.03 -1.16 -1.68
N THR A 354 -10.48 -2.38 -1.89
CA THR A 354 -9.12 -2.76 -1.47
C THR A 354 -8.06 -1.93 -2.19
N LEU A 355 -8.22 -1.68 -3.49
CA LEU A 355 -7.29 -0.88 -4.27
C LEU A 355 -7.28 0.57 -3.77
N ILE A 356 -8.45 1.17 -3.52
CA ILE A 356 -8.55 2.52 -2.99
C ILE A 356 -7.95 2.61 -1.57
N ALA A 357 -8.20 1.61 -0.71
CA ALA A 357 -7.57 1.54 0.61
C ALA A 357 -6.03 1.47 0.50
N CYS A 358 -5.50 0.71 -0.47
CA CYS A 358 -4.06 0.64 -0.74
C CYS A 358 -3.51 1.97 -1.24
N GLU A 359 -4.21 2.67 -2.15
CA GLU A 359 -3.78 3.98 -2.64
C GLU A 359 -3.73 5.00 -1.50
N GLN A 360 -4.77 5.06 -0.66
CA GLN A 360 -4.84 5.99 0.47
C GLN A 360 -3.86 5.67 1.61
N THR A 361 -3.29 4.46 1.63
CA THR A 361 -2.36 4.01 2.68
C THR A 361 -0.95 3.74 2.17
N ASP A 362 -0.62 4.16 0.95
CA ASP A 362 0.70 3.94 0.31
C ASP A 362 1.10 2.46 0.13
N ARG A 363 0.12 1.57 -0.04
CA ARG A 363 0.37 0.16 -0.39
C ARG A 363 0.19 -0.06 -1.89
N VAL A 364 0.75 -1.16 -2.40
CA VAL A 364 0.64 -1.56 -3.79
C VAL A 364 -0.42 -2.65 -3.92
N CYS A 365 -1.55 -2.37 -4.57
CA CYS A 365 -2.59 -3.37 -4.78
C CYS A 365 -2.27 -4.24 -6.00
N ARG A 366 -2.49 -5.54 -5.84
CA ARG A 366 -2.57 -6.54 -6.91
C ARG A 366 -3.94 -7.19 -6.81
N THR A 367 -4.79 -7.05 -7.83
CA THR A 367 -6.16 -7.54 -7.74
C THR A 367 -6.57 -8.34 -8.97
N ILE A 368 -7.42 -9.33 -8.75
CA ILE A 368 -8.07 -10.13 -9.80
C ILE A 368 -9.57 -9.85 -9.72
N GLU A 369 -10.21 -9.68 -10.85
CA GLU A 369 -11.65 -9.58 -10.96
C GLU A 369 -12.13 -10.38 -12.18
N LEU A 370 -13.15 -11.20 -11.98
CA LEU A 370 -13.67 -12.07 -13.04
C LEU A 370 -14.66 -11.35 -13.97
N ASP A 371 -15.34 -10.35 -13.46
CA ASP A 371 -16.36 -9.62 -14.22
C ASP A 371 -15.76 -8.38 -14.86
N GLU A 372 -15.83 -8.33 -16.20
CA GLU A 372 -15.27 -7.26 -17.01
C GLU A 372 -15.83 -5.88 -16.63
N LYS A 373 -17.13 -5.81 -16.24
CA LYS A 373 -17.77 -4.56 -15.81
C LYS A 373 -17.20 -4.08 -14.46
N PHE A 374 -16.95 -5.00 -13.55
CA PHE A 374 -16.31 -4.64 -12.28
C PHE A 374 -14.84 -4.29 -12.44
N CYS A 375 -14.15 -4.86 -13.44
CA CYS A 375 -12.82 -4.38 -13.82
C CYS A 375 -12.87 -2.90 -14.24
N ASP A 376 -13.84 -2.51 -15.07
CA ASP A 376 -14.03 -1.10 -15.48
C ASP A 376 -14.37 -0.19 -14.29
N VAL A 377 -15.20 -0.68 -13.34
CA VAL A 377 -15.48 0.02 -12.08
C VAL A 377 -14.17 0.29 -11.31
N ILE A 378 -13.30 -0.70 -11.16
CA ILE A 378 -12.01 -0.55 -10.48
C ILE A 378 -11.13 0.49 -11.18
N VAL A 379 -11.03 0.42 -12.49
CA VAL A 379 -10.22 1.35 -13.32
C VAL A 379 -10.72 2.80 -13.17
N LYS A 380 -12.02 3.01 -13.36
CA LYS A 380 -12.65 4.34 -13.27
C LYS A 380 -12.56 4.93 -11.87
N ARG A 381 -12.83 4.12 -10.84
CA ARG A 381 -12.72 4.52 -9.44
C ARG A 381 -11.30 4.96 -9.06
N TYR A 382 -10.29 4.23 -9.57
CA TYR A 382 -8.89 4.63 -9.40
C TYR A 382 -8.61 5.99 -10.06
N ILE A 383 -9.03 6.17 -11.33
CA ILE A 383 -8.85 7.43 -12.05
C ILE A 383 -9.50 8.60 -11.31
N GLU A 384 -10.71 8.41 -10.77
CA GLU A 384 -11.40 9.43 -9.98
C GLU A 384 -10.66 9.73 -8.66
N GLN A 385 -10.18 8.69 -7.98
CA GLN A 385 -9.40 8.83 -6.74
C GLN A 385 -8.13 9.66 -6.92
N VAL A 386 -7.39 9.45 -8.02
CA VAL A 386 -6.12 10.16 -8.29
C VAL A 386 -6.30 11.43 -9.10
N GLY A 387 -7.48 11.63 -9.70
CA GLY A 387 -7.83 12.82 -10.50
C GLY A 387 -7.19 12.86 -11.89
N SER A 388 -6.57 11.78 -12.38
CA SER A 388 -5.94 11.68 -13.71
C SER A 388 -5.95 10.26 -14.24
N ALA A 389 -6.04 10.10 -15.56
CA ALA A 389 -5.80 8.84 -16.26
C ALA A 389 -4.32 8.63 -16.65
N ASP A 390 -3.44 9.56 -16.28
CA ASP A 390 -2.01 9.41 -16.53
C ASP A 390 -1.47 8.19 -15.77
N GLY A 391 -0.67 7.36 -16.45
CA GLY A 391 -0.18 6.10 -15.88
C GLY A 391 -1.22 4.97 -15.83
N VAL A 392 -2.40 5.15 -16.47
CA VAL A 392 -3.39 4.09 -16.65
C VAL A 392 -3.27 3.51 -18.05
N SER A 393 -3.05 2.19 -18.14
CA SER A 393 -2.89 1.47 -19.39
C SER A 393 -3.38 0.03 -19.27
N VAL A 394 -3.73 -0.58 -20.38
CA VAL A 394 -4.12 -1.98 -20.49
C VAL A 394 -3.19 -2.73 -21.44
N GLN A 395 -2.73 -3.90 -21.00
CA GLN A 395 -2.08 -4.88 -21.88
C GLN A 395 -3.13 -5.90 -22.34
N ARG A 396 -3.29 -5.99 -23.66
CA ARG A 396 -4.25 -6.87 -24.34
C ARG A 396 -3.58 -7.50 -25.57
N ASP A 397 -3.61 -8.81 -25.70
CA ASP A 397 -3.02 -9.55 -26.84
C ASP A 397 -1.54 -9.20 -27.10
N GLY A 398 -0.77 -8.94 -26.03
CA GLY A 398 0.65 -8.57 -26.10
C GLY A 398 0.92 -7.11 -26.48
N LEU A 399 -0.10 -6.30 -26.73
CA LEU A 399 0.00 -4.87 -26.99
C LEU A 399 -0.42 -4.06 -25.75
N THR A 400 0.17 -2.87 -25.61
CA THR A 400 -0.19 -1.95 -24.50
C THR A 400 -0.91 -0.74 -25.10
N TYR A 401 -2.06 -0.44 -24.56
CA TYR A 401 -2.90 0.71 -24.93
C TYR A 401 -3.03 1.64 -23.73
N ARG A 402 -3.03 2.93 -23.97
CA ARG A 402 -3.38 3.93 -22.96
C ARG A 402 -4.89 3.89 -22.71
N TYR A 403 -5.30 4.33 -21.53
CA TYR A 403 -6.72 4.37 -21.16
C TYR A 403 -7.57 5.15 -22.17
N ASP A 404 -7.11 6.34 -22.58
CA ASP A 404 -7.81 7.22 -23.54
C ASP A 404 -7.99 6.58 -24.93
N GLU A 405 -7.11 5.68 -25.36
CA GLU A 405 -7.22 4.97 -26.65
C GLU A 405 -8.37 3.94 -26.64
N VAL A 406 -8.52 3.19 -25.54
CA VAL A 406 -9.56 2.15 -25.42
C VAL A 406 -10.94 2.73 -25.05
N ASP A 407 -11.00 3.85 -24.32
CA ASP A 407 -12.25 4.53 -23.94
C ASP A 407 -12.92 5.18 -25.17
N LEU A 408 -12.13 5.70 -26.13
CA LEU A 408 -12.63 6.26 -27.39
C LEU A 408 -13.24 5.19 -28.31
N GLU A 409 -12.64 3.99 -28.38
CA GLU A 409 -13.19 2.87 -29.16
C GLU A 409 -14.56 2.43 -28.64
N SER A 410 -14.76 2.39 -27.32
CA SER A 410 -16.04 2.01 -26.70
C SER A 410 -17.13 3.08 -26.91
N SER A 411 -16.75 4.35 -27.08
CA SER A 411 -17.68 5.46 -27.33
C SER A 411 -18.17 5.56 -28.79
N MET A 412 -17.50 4.85 -29.68
CA MET A 412 -17.81 4.82 -31.15
C MET A 412 -18.53 3.53 -31.57
N ALA A 413 -18.64 2.53 -30.70
CA ALA A 413 -19.33 1.26 -30.95
C ALA A 413 -20.76 1.24 -30.36
#